data_56482218afba5fad3f66b1785bd32883
#
_entry.id   56482218afba5fad3f66b1785bd32883
#
_cell.length_a   1.000
_cell.length_b   1.000
_cell.length_c   1.000
_cell.angle_alpha   90.00
_cell.angle_beta   90.00
_cell.angle_gamma   90.00
#
_symmetry.space_group_name_H-M   'P 1'
#
loop_
_entity.id
_entity.type
_entity.pdbx_description
1 polymer ?
#
loop_
_entity_poly.entity_id
_entity_poly.type
_entity_poly.pdbx_seq_one_letter_code
_entity_poly.pdbx_strand_id
1 'polypeptide(L)'
;DTVSVENIVNLMHQVSMGMKYLEEKNFVHRDLAARNVLLVNQQFAKISDFGLSKALGADDNYYKARTAGKWPLKWYAPECILFHKFSSKSDVWSFGVTMWEAFSYGGKPYKKMKGPDVIRFIENGSRMDCPAACPERVYTLMKECWTYK
;
A
#
# COMPACT_ATOMS: atom_id res chain seq x y z
N ASP A 1 -8.03 20.85 11.09
CA ASP A 1 -8.42 21.29 9.75
C ASP A 1 -8.28 20.17 8.75
N THR A 2 -9.26 20.08 7.86
CA THR A 2 -9.30 19.02 6.87
C THR A 2 -8.40 19.38 5.68
N VAL A 3 -7.53 18.46 5.31
CA VAL A 3 -6.66 18.61 4.15
C VAL A 3 -7.51 18.44 2.89
N SER A 4 -7.31 19.30 1.88
CA SER A 4 -8.09 19.20 0.65
C SER A 4 -7.73 17.95 -0.15
N VAL A 5 -8.68 17.50 -0.98
CA VAL A 5 -8.46 16.36 -1.86
C VAL A 5 -7.25 16.61 -2.77
N GLU A 6 -7.14 17.82 -3.31
CA GLU A 6 -6.00 18.15 -4.17
C GLU A 6 -4.67 18.04 -3.44
N ASN A 7 -4.66 18.41 -2.17
CA ASN A 7 -3.45 18.29 -1.35
C ASN A 7 -3.10 16.82 -1.12
N ILE A 8 -4.12 15.98 -0.88
CA ILE A 8 -3.89 14.54 -0.70
C ILE A 8 -3.33 13.95 -1.99
N VAL A 9 -3.85 14.33 -3.16
CA VAL A 9 -3.32 13.86 -4.43
C VAL A 9 -1.83 14.20 -4.55
N ASN A 10 -1.47 15.43 -4.19
CA ASN A 10 -0.07 15.87 -4.23
C ASN A 10 0.81 15.04 -3.31
N LEU A 11 0.34 14.80 -2.09
CA LEU A 11 1.10 14.01 -1.12
C LEU A 11 1.27 12.56 -1.60
N MET A 12 0.21 11.98 -2.15
CA MET A 12 0.27 10.60 -2.66
C MET A 12 1.18 10.51 -3.88
N HIS A 13 1.21 11.55 -4.71
CA HIS A 13 2.15 11.59 -5.83
C HIS A 13 3.60 11.54 -5.31
N GLN A 14 3.90 12.28 -4.26
CA GLN A 14 5.24 12.26 -3.66
C GLN A 14 5.59 10.87 -3.12
N VAL A 15 4.63 10.21 -2.48
CA VAL A 15 4.83 8.84 -2.01
C VAL A 15 5.15 7.92 -3.18
N SER A 16 4.43 8.08 -4.29
CA SER A 16 4.67 7.25 -5.48
C SER A 16 6.07 7.48 -6.06
N MET A 17 6.58 8.70 -5.99
CA MET A 17 7.96 8.98 -6.43
C MET A 17 8.98 8.28 -5.54
N GLY A 18 8.73 8.25 -4.22
CA GLY A 18 9.56 7.51 -3.29
C GLY A 18 9.56 6.01 -3.59
N MET A 19 8.39 5.48 -3.94
CA MET A 19 8.27 4.06 -4.31
C MET A 19 9.03 3.75 -5.61
N LYS A 20 8.98 4.66 -6.58
CA LYS A 20 9.74 4.50 -7.81
C LYS A 20 11.23 4.43 -7.52
N TYR A 21 11.69 5.29 -6.62
CA TYR A 21 13.10 5.26 -6.20
C TYR A 21 13.47 3.93 -5.57
N LEU A 22 12.62 3.40 -4.68
CA LEU A 22 12.87 2.10 -4.06
C LEU A 22 12.94 0.99 -5.09
N GLU A 23 12.03 1.02 -6.06
CA GLU A 23 12.06 0.03 -7.15
C GLU A 23 13.36 0.11 -7.94
N GLU A 24 13.80 1.31 -8.27
CA GLU A 24 15.05 1.51 -9.01
C GLU A 24 16.27 1.01 -8.24
N LYS A 25 16.19 1.03 -6.91
CA LYS A 25 17.27 0.54 -6.04
C LYS A 25 17.08 -0.91 -5.64
N ASN A 26 16.08 -1.61 -6.19
CA ASN A 26 15.79 -3.00 -5.90
C ASN A 26 15.50 -3.24 -4.42
N PHE A 27 14.74 -2.33 -3.80
CA PHE A 27 14.26 -2.48 -2.43
C PHE A 27 12.76 -2.71 -2.42
N VAL A 28 12.32 -3.60 -1.52
CA VAL A 28 10.90 -3.80 -1.23
C VAL A 28 10.65 -3.27 0.19
N HIS A 29 9.69 -2.39 0.35
CA HIS A 29 9.42 -1.76 1.66
C HIS A 29 8.78 -2.73 2.64
N ARG A 30 7.72 -3.42 2.20
CA ARG A 30 6.97 -4.42 2.95
C ARG A 30 6.11 -3.89 4.10
N ASP A 31 6.06 -2.59 4.32
CA ASP A 31 5.24 -2.01 5.40
C ASP A 31 4.69 -0.63 5.01
N LEU A 32 4.35 -0.49 3.72
CA LEU A 32 3.81 0.78 3.24
C LEU A 32 2.36 0.92 3.69
N ALA A 33 2.10 1.96 4.46
CA ALA A 33 0.80 2.26 5.05
C ALA A 33 0.79 3.73 5.43
N ALA A 34 -0.38 4.29 5.65
CA ALA A 34 -0.48 5.72 6.01
C ALA A 34 0.34 6.05 7.25
N ARG A 35 0.38 5.16 8.24
CA ARG A 35 1.16 5.39 9.47
C ARG A 35 2.65 5.56 9.20
N ASN A 36 3.13 5.06 8.07
CA ASN A 36 4.54 5.12 7.69
C ASN A 36 4.83 6.18 6.64
N VAL A 37 3.86 7.03 6.35
CA VAL A 37 4.07 8.21 5.52
C VAL A 37 4.26 9.39 6.46
N LEU A 38 5.46 9.94 6.45
CA LEU A 38 5.79 11.08 7.30
C LEU A 38 5.45 12.37 6.60
N LEU A 39 4.60 13.18 7.21
CA LEU A 39 4.30 14.50 6.69
C LEU A 39 5.30 15.49 7.29
N VAL A 40 6.15 16.03 6.41
CA VAL A 40 7.09 17.08 6.83
C VAL A 40 6.31 18.36 7.15
N ASN A 41 5.31 18.64 6.29
CA ASN A 41 4.32 19.70 6.49
C ASN A 41 3.13 19.35 5.61
N GLN A 42 2.22 20.28 5.39
CA GLN A 42 1.03 20.00 4.59
C GLN A 42 1.32 19.75 3.10
N GLN A 43 2.50 20.16 2.63
CA GLN A 43 2.86 20.05 1.22
C GLN A 43 3.84 18.92 0.91
N PHE A 44 4.54 18.37 1.91
CA PHE A 44 5.60 17.40 1.67
C PHE A 44 5.45 16.15 2.51
N ALA A 45 5.60 14.99 1.86
CA ALA A 45 5.51 13.69 2.48
C ALA A 45 6.71 12.83 2.11
N LYS A 46 7.08 11.94 3.01
CA LYS A 46 8.18 10.99 2.81
C LYS A 46 7.76 9.61 3.30
N ILE A 47 8.28 8.57 2.66
CA ILE A 47 8.12 7.20 3.14
C ILE A 47 9.09 7.00 4.30
N SER A 48 8.61 6.36 5.36
CA SER A 48 9.41 6.11 6.54
C SER A 48 9.27 4.66 7.01
N ASP A 49 9.95 4.32 8.09
CA ASP A 49 9.93 3.02 8.76
C ASP A 49 10.28 1.86 7.82
N PHE A 50 11.58 1.65 7.65
CA PHE A 50 12.11 0.60 6.79
C PHE A 50 12.45 -0.68 7.57
N GLY A 51 11.83 -0.87 8.75
CA GLY A 51 12.12 -2.01 9.61
C GLY A 51 11.87 -3.37 8.97
N LEU A 52 10.91 -3.46 8.04
CA LEU A 52 10.64 -4.69 7.32
C LEU A 52 11.24 -4.72 5.92
N SER A 53 11.88 -3.64 5.48
CA SER A 53 12.36 -3.55 4.09
C SER A 53 13.47 -4.56 3.81
N LYS A 54 13.54 -4.96 2.54
CA LYS A 54 14.54 -5.93 2.08
C LYS A 54 15.13 -5.48 0.76
N ALA A 55 16.44 -5.64 0.63
CA ALA A 55 17.13 -5.43 -0.63
C ALA A 55 17.01 -6.71 -1.45
N LEU A 56 16.68 -6.57 -2.74
CA LEU A 56 16.62 -7.72 -3.64
C LEU A 56 17.98 -7.93 -4.28
N GLY A 57 18.32 -9.18 -4.58
CA GLY A 57 19.52 -9.50 -5.32
C GLY A 57 19.40 -9.00 -6.76
N ALA A 58 20.56 -8.90 -7.46
CA ALA A 58 20.59 -8.34 -8.81
C ALA A 58 19.69 -9.11 -9.78
N ASP A 59 19.57 -10.43 -9.58
CA ASP A 59 18.77 -11.28 -10.45
C ASP A 59 17.38 -11.59 -9.90
N ASP A 60 17.04 -11.03 -8.75
CA ASP A 60 15.76 -11.31 -8.09
C ASP A 60 14.78 -10.17 -8.32
N ASN A 61 13.51 -10.53 -8.55
CA ASN A 61 12.45 -9.53 -8.63
C ASN A 61 11.48 -9.65 -7.46
N TYR A 62 11.75 -10.56 -6.50
CA TYR A 62 10.92 -10.67 -5.30
C TYR A 62 11.74 -11.20 -4.12
N TYR A 63 11.22 -10.95 -2.93
CA TYR A 63 11.75 -11.50 -1.68
C TYR A 63 10.79 -12.56 -1.17
N LYS A 64 11.29 -13.72 -0.84
CA LYS A 64 10.49 -14.78 -0.25
C LYS A 64 10.72 -14.81 1.25
N ALA A 65 9.68 -14.53 2.03
CA ALA A 65 9.77 -14.58 3.49
C ALA A 65 9.64 -16.03 3.96
N ARG A 66 10.44 -16.41 4.94
CA ARG A 66 10.44 -17.78 5.45
C ARG A 66 9.19 -18.08 6.27
N THR A 67 8.82 -17.15 7.14
CA THR A 67 7.69 -17.34 8.05
C THR A 67 6.89 -16.06 8.12
N ALA A 68 5.59 -16.22 8.39
CA ALA A 68 4.76 -15.10 8.72
C ALA A 68 5.02 -14.71 10.18
N GLY A 69 5.16 -13.42 10.43
CA GLY A 69 5.22 -12.89 11.78
C GLY A 69 3.98 -12.04 12.03
N LYS A 70 4.15 -10.95 12.74
CA LYS A 70 3.08 -9.97 12.89
C LYS A 70 3.05 -9.08 11.67
N TRP A 71 2.48 -9.58 10.60
CA TRP A 71 2.40 -8.88 9.32
C TRP A 71 1.17 -7.99 9.25
N PRO A 72 1.28 -6.81 8.63
CA PRO A 72 0.11 -5.95 8.38
C PRO A 72 -0.69 -6.48 7.19
N LEU A 73 -1.42 -7.58 7.40
CA LEU A 73 -2.09 -8.32 6.33
C LEU A 73 -3.05 -7.48 5.51
N LYS A 74 -3.72 -6.51 6.14
CA LYS A 74 -4.69 -5.67 5.43
C LYS A 74 -4.05 -4.74 4.40
N TRP A 75 -2.73 -4.62 4.43
CA TRP A 75 -1.97 -3.83 3.45
C TRP A 75 -1.26 -4.71 2.43
N TYR A 76 -1.33 -6.03 2.59
CA TYR A 76 -0.55 -6.95 1.76
C TYR A 76 -1.33 -7.46 0.56
N ALA A 77 -0.61 -7.62 -0.56
CA ALA A 77 -1.13 -8.25 -1.77
C ALA A 77 -1.38 -9.75 -1.52
N PRO A 78 -2.26 -10.38 -2.31
CA PRO A 78 -2.54 -11.81 -2.13
C PRO A 78 -1.32 -12.70 -2.17
N GLU A 79 -0.37 -12.45 -3.09
CA GLU A 79 0.83 -13.28 -3.19
C GLU A 79 1.69 -13.19 -1.93
N CYS A 80 1.62 -12.08 -1.21
CA CYS A 80 2.34 -11.95 0.06
C CYS A 80 1.73 -12.84 1.12
N ILE A 81 0.41 -12.85 1.20
CA ILE A 81 -0.30 -13.63 2.21
C ILE A 81 -0.21 -15.12 1.92
N LEU A 82 -0.43 -15.49 0.64
CA LEU A 82 -0.54 -16.89 0.24
C LEU A 82 0.82 -17.54 0.01
N PHE A 83 1.77 -16.82 -0.57
CA PHE A 83 3.04 -17.39 -1.01
C PHE A 83 4.25 -16.74 -0.36
N HIS A 84 4.05 -15.76 0.52
CA HIS A 84 5.13 -15.03 1.20
C HIS A 84 6.08 -14.33 0.22
N LYS A 85 5.59 -13.95 -0.96
CA LYS A 85 6.38 -13.29 -2.00
C LYS A 85 6.12 -11.79 -1.99
N PHE A 86 7.18 -11.03 -1.84
CA PHE A 86 7.13 -9.56 -1.78
C PHE A 86 7.96 -8.97 -2.92
N SER A 87 7.39 -8.00 -3.62
CA SER A 87 8.05 -7.34 -4.75
C SER A 87 7.64 -5.89 -4.79
N SER A 88 8.20 -5.13 -5.74
CA SER A 88 7.73 -3.77 -5.95
C SER A 88 6.25 -3.73 -6.32
N LYS A 89 5.77 -4.78 -6.97
CA LYS A 89 4.34 -4.88 -7.31
C LYS A 89 3.48 -5.07 -6.08
N SER A 90 3.95 -5.82 -5.08
CA SER A 90 3.20 -5.95 -3.83
C SER A 90 3.22 -4.65 -3.04
N ASP A 91 4.31 -3.87 -3.14
CA ASP A 91 4.33 -2.53 -2.56
C ASP A 91 3.28 -1.63 -3.23
N VAL A 92 3.06 -1.80 -4.54
CA VAL A 92 2.01 -1.06 -5.27
C VAL A 92 0.64 -1.37 -4.69
N TRP A 93 0.36 -2.64 -4.38
CA TRP A 93 -0.89 -3.01 -3.72
C TRP A 93 -1.03 -2.25 -2.40
N SER A 94 0.02 -2.25 -1.58
CA SER A 94 0.03 -1.54 -0.30
C SER A 94 -0.17 -0.04 -0.50
N PHE A 95 0.38 0.52 -1.57
CA PHE A 95 0.18 1.92 -1.92
C PHE A 95 -1.29 2.22 -2.18
N GLY A 96 -1.99 1.30 -2.87
CA GLY A 96 -3.43 1.44 -3.09
C GLY A 96 -4.20 1.53 -1.78
N VAL A 97 -3.86 0.67 -0.80
CA VAL A 97 -4.49 0.71 0.52
C VAL A 97 -4.13 2.02 1.24
N THR A 98 -2.88 2.46 1.09
CA THR A 98 -2.43 3.74 1.67
C THR A 98 -3.23 4.92 1.11
N MET A 99 -3.46 4.93 -0.21
CA MET A 99 -4.30 5.94 -0.83
C MET A 99 -5.71 5.90 -0.26
N TRP A 100 -6.26 4.69 -0.11
CA TRP A 100 -7.60 4.54 0.44
C TRP A 100 -7.69 5.13 1.85
N GLU A 101 -6.66 4.88 2.68
CA GLU A 101 -6.60 5.47 4.01
C GLU A 101 -6.58 6.99 3.95
N ALA A 102 -5.77 7.54 3.05
CA ALA A 102 -5.62 8.99 2.93
C ALA A 102 -6.93 9.66 2.51
N PHE A 103 -7.59 9.12 1.48
CA PHE A 103 -8.82 9.70 0.94
C PHE A 103 -10.04 9.42 1.81
N SER A 104 -9.94 8.47 2.74
CA SER A 104 -10.99 8.24 3.75
C SER A 104 -10.71 9.02 5.03
N TYR A 105 -9.68 9.85 5.03
CA TYR A 105 -9.27 10.68 6.17
C TYR A 105 -9.02 9.83 7.42
N GLY A 106 -8.25 8.77 7.23
CA GLY A 106 -7.85 7.90 8.34
C GLY A 106 -8.78 6.74 8.60
N GLY A 107 -9.60 6.37 7.62
CA GLY A 107 -10.45 5.19 7.76
C GLY A 107 -9.61 3.93 7.91
N LYS A 108 -10.20 2.92 8.55
CA LYS A 108 -9.52 1.63 8.76
C LYS A 108 -9.87 0.68 7.63
N PRO A 109 -8.85 0.16 6.90
CA PRO A 109 -9.14 -0.75 5.79
C PRO A 109 -9.76 -2.04 6.28
N TYR A 110 -10.71 -2.57 5.49
CA TYR A 110 -11.41 -3.83 5.79
C TYR A 110 -11.94 -3.87 7.22
N LYS A 111 -12.60 -2.79 7.63
CA LYS A 111 -13.10 -2.64 8.99
C LYS A 111 -13.96 -3.84 9.37
N LYS A 112 -13.77 -4.34 10.58
CA LYS A 112 -14.48 -5.49 11.16
C LYS A 112 -14.12 -6.84 10.52
N MET A 113 -13.15 -6.89 9.62
CA MET A 113 -12.66 -8.16 9.07
C MET A 113 -11.37 -8.57 9.75
N LYS A 114 -11.21 -9.89 9.96
CA LYS A 114 -9.95 -10.47 10.43
C LYS A 114 -9.13 -10.91 9.22
N GLY A 115 -7.85 -11.26 9.44
CA GLY A 115 -6.95 -11.65 8.36
C GLY A 115 -7.52 -12.66 7.38
N PRO A 116 -8.03 -13.83 7.86
CA PRO A 116 -8.60 -14.83 6.93
C PRO A 116 -9.80 -14.29 6.15
N ASP A 117 -10.59 -13.40 6.74
CA ASP A 117 -11.73 -12.80 6.05
C ASP A 117 -11.29 -11.90 4.93
N VAL A 118 -10.19 -11.16 5.13
CA VAL A 118 -9.67 -10.22 4.13
C VAL A 118 -9.22 -10.98 2.88
N ILE A 119 -8.47 -12.06 3.04
CA ILE A 119 -7.98 -12.79 1.87
C ILE A 119 -9.14 -13.43 1.10
N ARG A 120 -10.14 -13.97 1.79
CA ARG A 120 -11.33 -14.52 1.13
C ARG A 120 -12.08 -13.45 0.36
N PHE A 121 -12.24 -12.27 0.95
CA PHE A 121 -12.91 -11.13 0.34
C PHE A 121 -12.21 -10.73 -0.96
N ILE A 122 -10.88 -10.62 -0.92
CA ILE A 122 -10.09 -10.24 -2.08
C ILE A 122 -10.13 -11.32 -3.16
N GLU A 123 -9.98 -12.59 -2.78
CA GLU A 123 -9.98 -13.69 -3.73
C GLU A 123 -11.34 -13.88 -4.38
N ASN A 124 -12.39 -13.46 -3.69
CA ASN A 124 -13.75 -13.47 -4.24
C ASN A 124 -13.97 -12.36 -5.28
N GLY A 125 -12.97 -11.52 -5.50
CA GLY A 125 -13.06 -10.42 -6.45
C GLY A 125 -13.54 -9.12 -5.85
N SER A 126 -13.77 -9.09 -4.54
CA SER A 126 -14.26 -7.89 -3.86
C SER A 126 -13.12 -6.95 -3.50
N ARG A 127 -13.43 -5.67 -3.41
CA ARG A 127 -12.47 -4.62 -3.03
C ARG A 127 -13.18 -3.62 -2.14
N MET A 128 -12.39 -2.82 -1.41
CA MET A 128 -12.98 -1.75 -0.60
C MET A 128 -13.69 -0.72 -1.49
N ASP A 129 -14.74 -0.12 -0.95
CA ASP A 129 -15.53 0.87 -1.68
C ASP A 129 -14.77 2.19 -1.80
N CYS A 130 -15.18 3.01 -2.77
CA CYS A 130 -14.63 4.34 -2.96
C CYS A 130 -14.93 5.21 -1.74
N PRO A 131 -13.90 5.80 -1.10
CA PRO A 131 -14.16 6.75 -0.01
C PRO A 131 -15.01 7.93 -0.50
N ALA A 132 -15.86 8.46 0.38
CA ALA A 132 -16.81 9.50 0.01
C ALA A 132 -16.17 10.73 -0.64
N ALA A 133 -14.98 11.12 -0.17
CA ALA A 133 -14.29 12.31 -0.68
C ALA A 133 -13.35 12.00 -1.85
N CYS A 134 -13.22 10.74 -2.22
CA CYS A 134 -12.24 10.33 -3.24
C CYS A 134 -12.78 10.55 -4.65
N PRO A 135 -12.02 11.26 -5.52
CA PRO A 135 -12.42 11.38 -6.92
C PRO A 135 -12.45 10.01 -7.61
N GLU A 136 -13.38 9.85 -8.53
CA GLU A 136 -13.55 8.58 -9.24
C GLU A 136 -12.25 8.15 -9.95
N ARG A 137 -11.56 9.10 -10.58
CA ARG A 137 -10.29 8.78 -11.28
C ARG A 137 -9.23 8.25 -10.33
N VAL A 138 -9.21 8.72 -9.08
CA VAL A 138 -8.28 8.22 -8.07
C VAL A 138 -8.68 6.83 -7.62
N TYR A 139 -9.97 6.60 -7.43
CA TYR A 139 -10.46 5.26 -7.06
C TYR A 139 -10.13 4.24 -8.16
N THR A 140 -10.20 4.64 -9.43
CA THR A 140 -9.80 3.78 -10.53
C THR A 140 -8.33 3.36 -10.38
N LEU A 141 -7.45 4.30 -10.00
CA LEU A 141 -6.04 3.99 -9.74
C LEU A 141 -5.88 3.02 -8.57
N MET A 142 -6.66 3.19 -7.50
CA MET A 142 -6.63 2.25 -6.37
C MET A 142 -6.95 0.84 -6.85
N LYS A 143 -8.00 0.68 -7.65
CA LYS A 143 -8.40 -0.64 -8.15
C LYS A 143 -7.33 -1.24 -9.04
N GLU A 144 -6.61 -0.42 -9.80
CA GLU A 144 -5.49 -0.90 -10.60
C GLU A 144 -4.35 -1.41 -9.71
N CYS A 145 -4.12 -0.75 -8.57
CA CYS A 145 -3.15 -1.22 -7.58
C CYS A 145 -3.54 -2.57 -6.99
N TRP A 146 -4.83 -2.85 -6.94
CA TRP A 146 -5.39 -4.07 -6.35
C TRP A 146 -5.73 -5.11 -7.41
N THR A 147 -4.96 -5.18 -8.46
CA THR A 147 -5.15 -6.14 -9.54
C THR A 147 -4.08 -7.23 -9.44
N TYR A 148 -4.47 -8.48 -9.64
CA TYR A 148 -3.52 -9.59 -9.69
C TYR A 148 -2.58 -9.40 -10.88
N LYS A 149 -1.31 -9.69 -10.66
CA LYS A 149 -0.28 -9.57 -11.70
C LYS A 149 0.35 -10.91 -12.00
#